data_1a80e538ed69227e94c06a2a4914c32f
#
_entry.id   1a80e538ed69227e94c06a2a4914c32f
#
_cell.length_a   1.000
_cell.length_b   1.000
_cell.length_c   1.000
_cell.angle_alpha   90.00
_cell.angle_beta   90.00
_cell.angle_gamma   90.00
#
_symmetry.space_group_name_H-M   'P 1'
#
loop_
_entity.id
_entity.type
_entity.pdbx_description
1 polymer ?
#
loop_
_entity_poly.entity_id
_entity_poly.type
_entity_poly.pdbx_seq_one_letter_code
_entity_poly.pdbx_strand_id
1 'polypeptide(L)'
;RFDYGLNPKKLGALSSYLCDPATAPAEFLLVKSQYQAETGRAVERGALFFQIRQAFPPGEVTAEEANQIGYETAMRWTKGKYQFFVCTHTDKGHLHNHIYFNSTAFDRSRKFHNFIGSSFALRRLSDRVCIEHDLSVIQNPKQHSKGRYLHYGQWIGEKPPSAKQRVRLAIVESLQKQPADFPAFLRLMEESGFLVKHGRGGVISFLAPGQDK
;
A
#
# COMPACT_ATOMS: atom_id res chain seq x y z
N ARG A 1 -10.86 9.93 2.94
CA ARG A 1 -9.74 9.05 3.39
C ARG A 1 -9.63 9.00 4.91
N PHE A 2 -9.87 10.10 5.63
CA PHE A 2 -9.88 10.09 7.11
C PHE A 2 -10.99 9.18 7.65
N ASP A 3 -12.18 9.20 7.07
CA ASP A 3 -13.32 8.31 7.45
C ASP A 3 -12.93 6.83 7.39
N TYR A 4 -12.06 6.46 6.45
CA TYR A 4 -11.55 5.08 6.39
C TYR A 4 -10.64 4.76 7.57
N GLY A 5 -9.73 5.69 7.93
CA GLY A 5 -8.81 5.53 9.06
C GLY A 5 -9.54 5.48 10.40
N LEU A 6 -10.55 6.31 10.55
CA LEU A 6 -11.33 6.47 11.79
C LEU A 6 -12.55 5.53 11.87
N ASN A 7 -12.67 4.56 10.96
CA ASN A 7 -13.81 3.63 10.97
C ASN A 7 -13.81 2.78 12.26
N PRO A 8 -14.82 2.91 13.14
CA PRO A 8 -14.84 2.20 14.43
C PRO A 8 -14.81 0.68 14.31
N LYS A 9 -15.29 0.13 13.18
CA LYS A 9 -15.29 -1.33 12.93
C LYS A 9 -13.90 -1.91 12.67
N LYS A 10 -12.90 -1.07 12.45
CA LYS A 10 -11.54 -1.45 12.09
C LYS A 10 -10.51 -0.99 13.12
N LEU A 11 -10.87 0.04 13.87
CA LEU A 11 -10.00 0.76 14.77
C LEU A 11 -9.75 -0.04 16.04
N GLY A 12 -8.50 -0.46 16.27
CA GLY A 12 -8.04 -1.07 17.50
C GLY A 12 -7.41 -0.07 18.46
N ALA A 13 -6.64 0.89 17.94
CA ALA A 13 -6.01 1.95 18.74
C ALA A 13 -5.92 3.25 17.94
N LEU A 14 -5.91 4.38 18.66
CA LEU A 14 -5.89 5.73 18.09
C LEU A 14 -5.01 6.63 18.95
N SER A 15 -4.13 7.39 18.32
CA SER A 15 -3.34 8.43 18.96
C SER A 15 -3.20 9.65 18.06
N SER A 16 -2.91 10.81 18.66
CA SER A 16 -2.76 12.06 17.90
C SER A 16 -1.73 13.00 18.55
N TYR A 17 -1.23 13.90 17.73
CA TYR A 17 -0.30 14.94 18.14
C TYR A 17 -0.72 16.29 17.55
N LEU A 18 -0.93 17.28 18.41
CA LEU A 18 -1.34 18.66 18.07
C LEU A 18 -2.65 18.76 17.28
N CYS A 19 -3.51 17.73 17.28
CA CYS A 19 -4.83 17.75 16.66
C CYS A 19 -5.77 16.75 17.31
N ASP A 20 -7.07 17.00 17.17
CA ASP A 20 -8.10 16.00 17.45
C ASP A 20 -8.39 15.21 16.16
N PRO A 21 -8.28 13.87 16.14
CA PRO A 21 -8.57 13.05 14.96
C PRO A 21 -9.95 13.31 14.36
N ALA A 22 -10.97 13.61 15.17
CA ALA A 22 -12.32 13.86 14.70
C ALA A 22 -12.44 15.17 13.90
N THR A 23 -11.66 16.18 14.26
CA THR A 23 -11.65 17.51 13.62
C THR A 23 -10.41 17.77 12.77
N ALA A 24 -9.48 16.82 12.69
CA ALA A 24 -8.21 16.95 11.97
C ALA A 24 -8.33 17.49 10.53
N PRO A 25 -9.34 17.15 9.72
CA PRO A 25 -9.50 17.75 8.40
C PRO A 25 -9.64 19.27 8.42
N ALA A 26 -10.43 19.80 9.36
CA ALA A 26 -10.66 21.23 9.52
C ALA A 26 -9.42 21.92 10.12
N GLU A 27 -8.80 21.31 11.12
CA GLU A 27 -7.57 21.83 11.75
C GLU A 27 -6.41 21.89 10.75
N PHE A 28 -6.22 20.85 9.93
CA PHE A 28 -5.18 20.83 8.89
C PHE A 28 -5.42 21.92 7.85
N LEU A 29 -6.69 22.13 7.48
CA LEU A 29 -7.06 23.19 6.55
C LEU A 29 -6.82 24.58 7.16
N LEU A 30 -7.14 24.77 8.43
CA LEU A 30 -6.93 26.03 9.15
C LEU A 30 -5.45 26.41 9.15
N VAL A 31 -4.55 25.50 9.57
CA VAL A 31 -3.10 25.74 9.57
C VAL A 31 -2.59 26.05 8.17
N LYS A 32 -3.09 25.34 7.16
CA LYS A 32 -2.74 25.58 5.75
C LYS A 32 -3.20 26.96 5.28
N SER A 33 -4.41 27.39 5.64
CA SER A 33 -4.97 28.71 5.28
C SER A 33 -4.21 29.84 5.97
N GLN A 34 -3.85 29.68 7.25
CA GLN A 34 -3.04 30.63 7.99
C GLN A 34 -1.65 30.78 7.36
N TYR A 35 -0.98 29.66 7.02
CA TYR A 35 0.28 29.69 6.29
C TYR A 35 0.17 30.49 4.98
N GLN A 36 -0.92 30.30 4.23
CA GLN A 36 -1.15 31.05 3.00
C GLN A 36 -1.31 32.54 3.26
N ALA A 37 -2.10 32.91 4.26
CA ALA A 37 -2.32 34.30 4.64
C ALA A 37 -1.02 34.99 5.07
N GLU A 38 -0.19 34.31 5.86
CA GLU A 38 1.07 34.87 6.39
C GLU A 38 2.18 34.97 5.32
N THR A 39 2.23 34.02 4.38
CA THR A 39 3.34 33.96 3.41
C THR A 39 3.00 34.47 2.01
N GLY A 40 1.73 34.73 1.72
CA GLY A 40 1.25 35.10 0.38
C GLY A 40 1.39 33.98 -0.68
N ARG A 41 1.80 32.78 -0.27
CA ARG A 41 2.03 31.65 -1.21
C ARG A 41 0.73 30.94 -1.47
N ALA A 42 0.26 30.95 -2.72
CA ALA A 42 -0.91 30.20 -3.13
C ALA A 42 -0.76 28.70 -2.84
N VAL A 43 -1.76 28.11 -2.17
CA VAL A 43 -1.73 26.71 -1.70
C VAL A 43 -2.83 25.88 -2.41
N GLU A 44 -3.51 26.45 -3.38
CA GLU A 44 -4.69 25.88 -4.03
C GLU A 44 -4.46 24.47 -4.63
N ARG A 45 -3.24 24.17 -5.09
CA ARG A 45 -2.90 22.91 -5.77
C ARG A 45 -2.06 21.93 -4.94
N GLY A 46 -1.87 22.14 -3.64
CA GLY A 46 -1.04 21.28 -2.79
C GLY A 46 -1.83 20.25 -1.99
N ALA A 47 -1.23 19.12 -1.68
CA ALA A 47 -1.80 18.15 -0.75
C ALA A 47 -2.19 18.82 0.57
N LEU A 48 -3.33 18.43 1.17
CA LEU A 48 -3.71 18.84 2.52
C LEU A 48 -2.94 18.05 3.57
N PHE A 49 -2.73 16.78 3.31
CA PHE A 49 -2.05 15.85 4.21
C PHE A 49 -1.29 14.79 3.42
N PHE A 50 -0.40 14.10 4.09
CA PHE A 50 0.25 12.89 3.62
C PHE A 50 -0.18 11.69 4.47
N GLN A 51 -0.12 10.51 3.88
CA GLN A 51 -0.43 9.26 4.56
C GLN A 51 0.78 8.33 4.50
N ILE A 52 1.14 7.77 5.64
CA ILE A 52 2.07 6.65 5.76
C ILE A 52 1.26 5.41 6.13
N ARG A 53 1.64 4.27 5.60
CA ARG A 53 1.14 2.96 6.01
C ARG A 53 2.29 2.12 6.52
N GLN A 54 2.12 1.57 7.72
CA GLN A 54 3.09 0.70 8.38
C GLN A 54 2.35 -0.58 8.77
N ALA A 55 2.92 -1.74 8.48
CA ALA A 55 2.29 -3.03 8.75
C ALA A 55 3.27 -3.93 9.51
N PHE A 56 2.72 -4.79 10.35
CA PHE A 56 3.47 -5.71 11.21
C PHE A 56 3.11 -7.15 10.86
N PRO A 57 4.02 -8.12 11.02
CA PRO A 57 3.71 -9.52 10.92
C PRO A 57 2.58 -9.93 11.90
N PRO A 58 1.76 -10.93 11.55
CA PRO A 58 0.73 -11.43 12.45
C PRO A 58 1.30 -11.91 13.78
N GLY A 59 0.71 -11.46 14.90
CA GLY A 59 1.08 -11.90 16.24
C GLY A 59 2.35 -11.30 16.82
N GLU A 60 3.01 -10.38 16.12
CA GLU A 60 4.26 -9.78 16.60
C GLU A 60 4.04 -8.63 17.59
N VAL A 61 2.93 -7.91 17.47
CA VAL A 61 2.58 -6.75 18.31
C VAL A 61 1.11 -6.77 18.69
N THR A 62 0.75 -6.08 19.77
CA THR A 62 -0.63 -5.69 20.11
C THR A 62 -1.05 -4.44 19.33
N ALA A 63 -2.35 -4.10 19.37
CA ALA A 63 -2.83 -2.88 18.70
C ALA A 63 -2.25 -1.61 19.34
N GLU A 64 -2.10 -1.61 20.64
CA GLU A 64 -1.52 -0.51 21.42
C GLU A 64 -0.04 -0.31 21.12
N GLU A 65 0.75 -1.39 21.08
CA GLU A 65 2.17 -1.35 20.71
C GLU A 65 2.35 -0.89 19.26
N ALA A 66 1.57 -1.44 18.32
CA ALA A 66 1.59 -0.99 16.93
C ALA A 66 1.29 0.51 16.81
N ASN A 67 0.31 1.02 17.57
CA ASN A 67 -0.03 2.43 17.60
C ASN A 67 1.10 3.29 18.16
N GLN A 68 1.73 2.88 19.26
CA GLN A 68 2.86 3.56 19.86
C GLN A 68 4.05 3.66 18.89
N ILE A 69 4.38 2.56 18.19
CA ILE A 69 5.43 2.52 17.17
C ILE A 69 5.08 3.44 15.99
N GLY A 70 3.82 3.45 15.58
CA GLY A 70 3.31 4.38 14.56
C GLY A 70 3.43 5.84 14.97
N TYR A 71 3.09 6.16 16.22
CA TYR A 71 3.24 7.49 16.80
C TYR A 71 4.71 7.94 16.82
N GLU A 72 5.60 7.08 17.27
CA GLU A 72 7.03 7.36 17.31
C GLU A 72 7.61 7.55 15.91
N THR A 73 7.22 6.70 14.96
CA THR A 73 7.61 6.83 13.55
C THR A 73 7.15 8.17 12.99
N ALA A 74 5.90 8.58 13.26
CA ALA A 74 5.36 9.86 12.84
C ALA A 74 6.10 11.04 13.46
N MET A 75 6.36 10.98 14.78
CA MET A 75 7.08 12.02 15.51
C MET A 75 8.48 12.22 14.96
N ARG A 76 9.22 11.15 14.74
CA ARG A 76 10.58 11.21 14.17
C ARG A 76 10.57 11.67 12.71
N TRP A 77 9.62 11.20 11.89
CA TRP A 77 9.48 11.59 10.49
C TRP A 77 9.14 13.07 10.33
N THR A 78 8.21 13.54 11.11
CA THR A 78 7.76 14.95 11.09
C THR A 78 8.64 15.88 11.92
N LYS A 79 9.59 15.33 12.69
CA LYS A 79 10.44 16.06 13.65
C LYS A 79 9.62 16.85 14.67
N GLY A 80 8.42 16.37 15.03
CA GLY A 80 7.50 17.04 15.93
C GLY A 80 6.93 18.37 15.41
N LYS A 81 7.06 18.70 14.12
CA LYS A 81 6.65 19.99 13.56
C LYS A 81 5.27 19.99 12.92
N TYR A 82 4.67 18.85 12.72
CA TYR A 82 3.41 18.69 11.98
C TYR A 82 2.38 18.00 12.84
N GLN A 83 1.14 18.46 12.76
CA GLN A 83 0.00 17.74 13.32
C GLN A 83 -0.11 16.38 12.68
N PHE A 84 -0.41 15.34 13.45
CA PHE A 84 -0.68 14.01 12.91
C PHE A 84 -1.58 13.19 13.83
N PHE A 85 -2.17 12.13 13.28
CA PHE A 85 -2.82 11.09 14.05
C PHE A 85 -2.53 9.72 13.45
N VAL A 86 -2.61 8.70 14.28
CA VAL A 86 -2.31 7.31 13.96
C VAL A 86 -3.52 6.46 14.26
N CYS A 87 -4.04 5.77 13.24
CA CYS A 87 -5.11 4.79 13.38
C CYS A 87 -4.51 3.39 13.20
N THR A 88 -4.60 2.54 14.20
CA THR A 88 -4.20 1.13 14.10
C THR A 88 -5.42 0.30 13.79
N HIS A 89 -5.38 -0.44 12.68
CA HIS A 89 -6.47 -1.29 12.21
C HIS A 89 -6.22 -2.75 12.54
N THR A 90 -7.30 -3.43 12.93
CA THR A 90 -7.34 -4.85 13.31
C THR A 90 -8.21 -5.70 12.39
N ASP A 91 -8.75 -5.11 11.30
CA ASP A 91 -9.69 -5.76 10.37
C ASP A 91 -9.04 -6.75 9.39
N LYS A 92 -7.73 -6.92 9.46
CA LYS A 92 -6.95 -7.84 8.61
C LYS A 92 -6.24 -8.90 9.47
N GLY A 93 -5.73 -9.94 8.82
CA GLY A 93 -4.90 -10.95 9.48
C GLY A 93 -3.57 -10.42 10.04
N HIS A 94 -3.32 -9.12 9.93
CA HIS A 94 -2.14 -8.44 10.46
C HIS A 94 -2.51 -7.02 10.89
N LEU A 95 -1.84 -6.52 11.92
CA LEU A 95 -2.00 -5.14 12.38
C LEU A 95 -1.31 -4.17 11.44
N HIS A 96 -1.95 -3.02 11.22
CA HIS A 96 -1.37 -1.99 10.38
C HIS A 96 -1.82 -0.59 10.79
N ASN A 97 -0.87 0.34 10.70
CA ASN A 97 -1.09 1.75 10.99
C ASN A 97 -1.41 2.55 9.73
N HIS A 98 -2.37 3.43 9.85
CA HIS A 98 -2.60 4.56 8.97
C HIS A 98 -2.20 5.83 9.71
N ILE A 99 -1.08 6.43 9.32
CA ILE A 99 -0.56 7.66 9.89
C ILE A 99 -0.90 8.78 8.93
N TYR A 100 -1.65 9.77 9.40
CA TYR A 100 -2.01 10.96 8.63
C TYR A 100 -1.34 12.18 9.24
N PHE A 101 -0.56 12.93 8.47
CA PHE A 101 0.08 14.14 8.96
C PHE A 101 -0.17 15.33 8.04
N ASN A 102 -0.30 16.52 8.64
CA ASN A 102 -0.55 17.75 7.93
C ASN A 102 0.58 18.04 6.94
N SER A 103 0.25 18.55 5.77
CA SER A 103 1.24 19.00 4.78
C SER A 103 1.92 20.32 5.14
N THR A 104 1.40 21.04 6.13
CA THR A 104 1.93 22.33 6.61
C THR A 104 2.36 22.18 8.07
N ALA A 105 3.53 22.69 8.41
CA ALA A 105 4.02 22.70 9.78
C ALA A 105 3.08 23.49 10.69
N PHE A 106 2.90 23.03 11.94
CA PHE A 106 1.98 23.64 12.90
C PHE A 106 2.33 25.09 13.21
N ASP A 107 3.64 25.40 13.25
CA ASP A 107 4.17 26.75 13.42
C ASP A 107 4.07 27.62 12.15
N ARG A 108 3.49 27.10 11.08
CA ARG A 108 3.32 27.75 9.78
C ARG A 108 4.62 28.18 9.09
N SER A 109 5.77 27.67 9.55
CA SER A 109 7.10 28.04 9.00
C SER A 109 7.35 27.48 7.60
N ARG A 110 6.76 26.31 7.27
CA ARG A 110 7.01 25.59 6.03
C ARG A 110 5.95 24.58 5.67
N LYS A 111 5.98 24.14 4.40
CA LYS A 111 5.30 22.92 3.95
C LYS A 111 6.23 21.72 4.01
N PHE A 112 5.65 20.55 4.18
CA PHE A 112 6.39 19.30 4.05
C PHE A 112 6.83 19.13 2.60
N HIS A 113 8.12 18.90 2.41
CA HIS A 113 8.70 18.63 1.11
C HIS A 113 8.87 17.12 0.92
N ASN A 114 8.06 16.55 0.03
CA ASN A 114 8.21 15.16 -0.36
C ASN A 114 9.33 15.06 -1.42
N PHE A 115 10.51 14.64 -1.01
CA PHE A 115 11.69 14.59 -1.87
C PHE A 115 11.87 13.24 -2.56
N ILE A 116 12.66 13.21 -3.65
CA ILE A 116 13.02 11.98 -4.34
C ILE A 116 13.76 11.06 -3.37
N GLY A 117 13.29 9.80 -3.24
CA GLY A 117 13.86 8.85 -2.28
C GLY A 117 13.28 8.92 -0.86
N SER A 118 12.29 9.80 -0.61
CA SER A 118 11.60 9.89 0.71
C SER A 118 11.06 8.55 1.18
N SER A 119 10.58 7.69 0.27
CA SER A 119 10.10 6.34 0.60
C SER A 119 11.19 5.43 1.16
N PHE A 120 12.42 5.53 0.65
CA PHE A 120 13.56 4.77 1.19
C PHE A 120 14.00 5.31 2.55
N ALA A 121 13.99 6.64 2.71
CA ALA A 121 14.31 7.27 4.00
C ALA A 121 13.28 6.91 5.07
N LEU A 122 11.99 6.93 4.72
CA LEU A 122 10.90 6.55 5.61
C LEU A 122 10.99 5.07 6.01
N ARG A 123 11.30 4.18 5.04
CA ARG A 123 11.49 2.74 5.34
C ARG A 123 12.63 2.55 6.35
N ARG A 124 13.80 3.14 6.10
CA ARG A 124 14.93 3.05 7.04
C ARG A 124 14.62 3.60 8.43
N LEU A 125 13.80 4.66 8.51
CA LEU A 125 13.33 5.18 9.77
C LEU A 125 12.40 4.20 10.48
N SER A 126 11.40 3.66 9.77
CA SER A 126 10.46 2.67 10.29
C SER A 126 11.20 1.41 10.75
N ASP A 127 12.13 0.88 9.94
CA ASP A 127 12.94 -0.28 10.30
C ASP A 127 13.75 -0.02 11.58
N ARG A 128 14.34 1.16 11.72
CA ARG A 128 15.08 1.54 12.94
C ARG A 128 14.17 1.57 14.16
N VAL A 129 12.99 2.19 14.07
CA VAL A 129 12.03 2.20 15.19
C VAL A 129 11.61 0.78 15.53
N CYS A 130 11.32 -0.07 14.55
CA CYS A 130 10.98 -1.47 14.80
C CYS A 130 12.10 -2.23 15.51
N ILE A 131 13.36 -2.07 15.10
CA ILE A 131 14.53 -2.68 15.72
C ILE A 131 14.70 -2.22 17.19
N GLU A 132 14.51 -0.92 17.45
CA GLU A 132 14.57 -0.36 18.81
C GLU A 132 13.48 -0.91 19.74
N HIS A 133 12.40 -1.46 19.17
CA HIS A 133 11.32 -2.17 19.89
C HIS A 133 11.42 -3.70 19.76
N ASP A 134 12.60 -4.25 19.43
CA ASP A 134 12.87 -5.68 19.28
C ASP A 134 11.98 -6.40 18.25
N LEU A 135 11.47 -5.66 17.23
CA LEU A 135 10.62 -6.20 16.19
C LEU A 135 11.39 -6.60 14.95
N SER A 136 10.80 -7.51 14.19
CA SER A 136 11.36 -7.98 12.93
C SER A 136 11.31 -6.91 11.83
N VAL A 137 12.30 -6.94 10.96
CA VAL A 137 12.37 -6.08 9.76
C VAL A 137 12.71 -6.90 8.53
N ILE A 138 12.33 -6.43 7.35
CA ILE A 138 12.64 -7.10 6.09
C ILE A 138 14.13 -6.88 5.76
N GLN A 139 14.96 -7.90 6.01
CA GLN A 139 16.42 -7.83 5.81
C GLN A 139 16.81 -7.53 4.35
N ASN A 140 16.12 -8.14 3.39
CA ASN A 140 16.42 -8.00 1.96
C ASN A 140 15.15 -7.55 1.19
N PRO A 141 14.77 -6.26 1.28
CA PRO A 141 13.61 -5.76 0.55
C PRO A 141 13.85 -5.86 -0.95
N LYS A 142 12.89 -6.41 -1.69
CA LYS A 142 12.94 -6.46 -3.15
C LYS A 142 13.02 -5.04 -3.71
N GLN A 143 14.13 -4.69 -4.35
CA GLN A 143 14.33 -3.37 -4.94
C GLN A 143 13.38 -3.11 -6.12
N HIS A 144 13.08 -4.15 -6.89
CA HIS A 144 12.13 -4.11 -8.00
C HIS A 144 11.21 -5.31 -7.90
N SER A 145 10.00 -5.10 -7.43
CA SER A 145 8.97 -6.13 -7.53
C SER A 145 8.37 -6.07 -8.93
N LYS A 146 8.87 -6.91 -9.84
CA LYS A 146 8.09 -7.32 -11.04
C LYS A 146 6.96 -8.28 -10.63
N GLY A 147 6.58 -8.28 -9.36
CA GLY A 147 5.51 -9.09 -8.82
C GLY A 147 4.20 -8.76 -9.52
N ARG A 148 3.50 -9.80 -9.94
CA ARG A 148 2.15 -9.66 -10.48
C ARG A 148 1.26 -9.08 -9.39
N TYR A 149 0.61 -7.96 -9.68
CA TYR A 149 -0.44 -7.47 -8.81
C TYR A 149 -1.56 -8.53 -8.76
N LEU A 150 -1.74 -9.12 -7.59
CA LEU A 150 -2.91 -9.93 -7.27
C LEU A 150 -3.85 -9.08 -6.44
N HIS A 151 -5.12 -9.03 -6.83
CA HIS A 151 -6.14 -8.44 -5.97
C HIS A 151 -6.14 -9.21 -4.64
N TYR A 152 -6.30 -8.50 -3.51
CA TYR A 152 -6.24 -9.12 -2.18
C TYR A 152 -7.09 -10.38 -2.06
N GLY A 153 -8.35 -10.37 -2.52
CA GLY A 153 -9.21 -11.56 -2.52
C GLY A 153 -8.71 -12.74 -3.36
N GLN A 154 -7.85 -12.49 -4.37
CA GLN A 154 -7.18 -13.56 -5.12
C GLN A 154 -5.97 -14.10 -4.35
N TRP A 155 -5.28 -13.22 -3.62
CA TRP A 155 -4.12 -13.62 -2.81
C TRP A 155 -4.52 -14.53 -1.63
N ILE A 156 -5.67 -14.26 -0.99
CA ILE A 156 -6.21 -15.08 0.11
C ILE A 156 -7.09 -16.26 -0.36
N GLY A 157 -7.23 -16.44 -1.69
CA GLY A 157 -8.01 -17.55 -2.25
C GLY A 157 -9.53 -17.38 -2.26
N GLU A 158 -10.07 -16.24 -1.83
CA GLU A 158 -11.52 -15.95 -1.82
C GLU A 158 -12.09 -15.67 -3.23
N LYS A 159 -11.24 -15.24 -4.16
CA LYS A 159 -11.64 -14.97 -5.54
C LYS A 159 -10.98 -15.94 -6.51
N PRO A 160 -11.72 -16.46 -7.49
CA PRO A 160 -11.14 -17.33 -8.51
C PRO A 160 -10.05 -16.61 -9.30
N PRO A 161 -9.09 -17.36 -9.87
CA PRO A 161 -8.05 -16.80 -10.71
C PRO A 161 -8.65 -16.01 -11.88
N SER A 162 -8.07 -14.85 -12.19
CA SER A 162 -8.45 -14.10 -13.39
C SER A 162 -8.21 -14.93 -14.65
N ALA A 163 -8.90 -14.61 -15.75
CA ALA A 163 -8.70 -15.29 -17.03
C ALA A 163 -7.23 -15.32 -17.46
N LYS A 164 -6.53 -14.19 -17.30
CA LYS A 164 -5.07 -14.10 -17.57
C LYS A 164 -4.25 -15.01 -16.66
N GLN A 165 -4.67 -15.22 -15.45
CA GLN A 165 -3.99 -16.14 -14.51
C GLN A 165 -4.27 -17.60 -14.86
N ARG A 166 -5.50 -17.95 -15.26
CA ARG A 166 -5.86 -19.29 -15.75
C ARG A 166 -5.04 -19.67 -16.99
N VAL A 167 -4.92 -18.74 -17.97
CA VAL A 167 -4.04 -18.96 -19.14
C VAL A 167 -2.60 -19.24 -18.73
N ARG A 168 -2.06 -18.48 -17.77
CA ARG A 168 -0.67 -18.68 -17.32
C ARG A 168 -0.45 -20.01 -16.61
N LEU A 169 -1.39 -20.43 -15.79
CA LEU A 169 -1.32 -21.75 -15.14
C LEU A 169 -1.35 -22.86 -16.18
N ALA A 170 -2.27 -22.80 -17.15
CA ALA A 170 -2.36 -23.77 -18.22
C ALA A 170 -1.08 -23.80 -19.07
N ILE A 171 -0.45 -22.65 -19.36
CA ILE A 171 0.86 -22.62 -20.05
C ILE A 171 1.91 -23.36 -19.23
N VAL A 172 2.00 -23.11 -17.93
CA VAL A 172 2.99 -23.78 -17.05
C VAL A 172 2.74 -25.29 -17.02
N GLU A 173 1.49 -25.73 -16.84
CA GLU A 173 1.11 -27.15 -16.82
C GLU A 173 1.39 -27.83 -18.15
N SER A 174 1.09 -27.17 -19.29
CA SER A 174 1.37 -27.68 -20.61
C SER A 174 2.87 -27.83 -20.87
N LEU A 175 3.69 -26.88 -20.41
CA LEU A 175 5.14 -26.95 -20.53
C LEU A 175 5.77 -28.02 -19.62
N GLN A 176 5.18 -28.31 -18.46
CA GLN A 176 5.62 -29.40 -17.58
C GLN A 176 5.47 -30.79 -18.24
N LYS A 177 4.53 -30.92 -19.18
CA LYS A 177 4.35 -32.14 -19.98
C LYS A 177 5.45 -32.31 -21.07
N GLN A 178 6.38 -31.41 -21.18
CA GLN A 178 7.52 -31.40 -22.11
C GLN A 178 7.09 -31.65 -23.59
N PRO A 179 6.20 -30.81 -24.18
CA PRO A 179 5.79 -30.95 -25.56
C PRO A 179 6.99 -30.94 -26.50
N ALA A 180 6.99 -31.84 -27.50
CA ALA A 180 8.11 -32.02 -28.42
C ALA A 180 8.38 -30.77 -29.28
N ASP A 181 7.35 -30.01 -29.60
CA ASP A 181 7.42 -28.80 -30.41
C ASP A 181 6.31 -27.80 -30.03
N PHE A 182 6.35 -26.64 -30.67
CA PHE A 182 5.37 -25.61 -30.43
C PHE A 182 3.93 -25.98 -30.86
N PRO A 183 3.72 -26.63 -31.99
CA PRO A 183 2.39 -27.21 -32.32
C PRO A 183 1.86 -28.20 -31.30
N ALA A 184 2.70 -29.06 -30.72
CA ALA A 184 2.30 -29.94 -29.63
C ALA A 184 1.90 -29.18 -28.36
N PHE A 185 2.60 -28.14 -28.03
CA PHE A 185 2.22 -27.26 -26.94
C PHE A 185 0.87 -26.57 -27.17
N LEU A 186 0.59 -26.12 -28.40
CA LEU A 186 -0.70 -25.50 -28.71
C LEU A 186 -1.86 -26.50 -28.57
N ARG A 187 -1.67 -27.75 -29.02
CA ARG A 187 -2.65 -28.83 -28.81
C ARG A 187 -2.95 -29.09 -27.33
N LEU A 188 -1.92 -29.10 -26.47
CA LEU A 188 -2.10 -29.24 -25.02
C LEU A 188 -2.91 -28.09 -24.42
N MET A 189 -2.73 -26.87 -24.91
CA MET A 189 -3.54 -25.72 -24.50
C MET A 189 -5.00 -25.86 -24.93
N GLU A 190 -5.25 -26.34 -26.16
CA GLU A 190 -6.60 -26.59 -26.68
C GLU A 190 -7.30 -27.74 -25.92
N GLU A 191 -6.60 -28.83 -25.63
CA GLU A 191 -7.08 -29.95 -24.80
C GLU A 191 -7.45 -29.48 -23.37
N SER A 192 -6.75 -28.47 -22.87
CA SER A 192 -7.05 -27.84 -21.59
C SER A 192 -8.22 -26.80 -21.65
N GLY A 193 -8.92 -26.73 -22.81
CA GLY A 193 -10.10 -25.92 -23.03
C GLY A 193 -9.82 -24.45 -23.37
N PHE A 194 -8.57 -24.09 -23.71
CA PHE A 194 -8.23 -22.75 -24.14
C PHE A 194 -8.30 -22.60 -25.65
N LEU A 195 -8.95 -21.55 -26.12
CA LEU A 195 -9.04 -21.29 -27.56
C LEU A 195 -7.78 -20.56 -28.01
N VAL A 196 -7.10 -21.12 -29.02
CA VAL A 196 -5.89 -20.52 -29.61
C VAL A 196 -6.29 -19.66 -30.79
N LYS A 197 -5.90 -18.36 -30.75
CA LYS A 197 -6.13 -17.41 -31.84
C LYS A 197 -4.80 -16.98 -32.46
N HIS A 198 -4.73 -17.13 -33.79
CA HIS A 198 -3.59 -16.64 -34.58
C HIS A 198 -3.86 -15.22 -35.06
N GLY A 199 -2.99 -14.30 -34.71
CA GLY A 199 -3.04 -12.89 -35.10
C GLY A 199 -2.05 -12.59 -36.24
N ARG A 200 -2.12 -11.35 -36.76
CA ARG A 200 -1.18 -10.88 -37.79
C ARG A 200 0.27 -10.88 -37.23
N GLY A 201 1.23 -11.22 -38.08
CA GLY A 201 2.65 -11.19 -37.71
C GLY A 201 3.09 -12.31 -36.78
N GLY A 202 2.39 -13.45 -36.74
CA GLY A 202 2.78 -14.62 -35.91
C GLY A 202 2.41 -14.47 -34.42
N VAL A 203 1.65 -13.46 -34.05
CA VAL A 203 1.16 -13.29 -32.68
C VAL A 203 0.12 -14.36 -32.36
N ILE A 204 0.28 -15.02 -31.22
CA ILE A 204 -0.67 -16.01 -30.71
C ILE A 204 -1.29 -15.49 -29.41
N SER A 205 -2.59 -15.61 -29.30
CA SER A 205 -3.35 -15.26 -28.09
C SER A 205 -4.20 -16.45 -27.64
N PHE A 206 -4.36 -16.57 -26.32
CA PHE A 206 -5.17 -17.61 -25.70
C PHE A 206 -6.39 -16.98 -25.04
N LEU A 207 -7.55 -17.58 -25.27
CA LEU A 207 -8.80 -17.19 -24.65
C LEU A 207 -9.18 -18.28 -23.62
N ALA A 208 -9.42 -17.86 -22.39
CA ALA A 208 -9.80 -18.80 -21.33
C ALA A 208 -11.26 -19.25 -21.47
N PRO A 209 -11.62 -20.47 -21.05
CA PRO A 209 -12.99 -20.96 -21.07
C PRO A 209 -13.95 -19.96 -20.41
N GLY A 210 -15.11 -19.70 -21.07
CA GLY A 210 -16.13 -18.77 -20.58
C GLY A 210 -15.82 -17.29 -20.84
N GLN A 211 -14.91 -16.97 -21.77
CA GLN A 211 -14.67 -15.61 -22.24
C GLN A 211 -15.05 -15.47 -23.71
N ASP A 212 -15.72 -14.36 -24.06
CA ASP A 212 -16.15 -14.06 -25.43
C ASP A 212 -15.13 -13.20 -26.22
N LYS A 213 -14.20 -12.52 -25.52
CA LYS A 213 -13.15 -11.65 -26.12
C LYS A 213 -11.88 -11.65 -25.29
#